data_5461eeb52e12adcee0fcb46b409161af
#
_entry.id   5461eeb52e12adcee0fcb46b409161af
#
_cell.length_a   1.000
_cell.length_b   1.000
_cell.length_c   1.000
_cell.angle_alpha   90.00
_cell.angle_beta   90.00
_cell.angle_gamma   90.00
#
_symmetry.space_group_name_H-M   'P 1'
#
loop_
_entity.id
_entity.type
_entity.pdbx_description
1 polymer ?
#
loop_
_entity_poly.entity_id
_entity_poly.type
_entity_poly.pdbx_seq_one_letter_code
_entity_poly.pdbx_strand_id
1 'polypeptide(L)'
;MAKPKPRPKHGERSRVARRLKSAAIWVGALAVVGGIIYGLANTSGITYTERHLTAVDFTSLNADQKHSALVEANSGRCTCGCGMGLAQCVSTDMTCPIRTDNITKIRGMVQKALNSGGGS
;
A
#
# COMPACT_ATOMS: atom_id res chain seq x y z
N MET A 1 -64.78 21.75 30.15
CA MET A 1 -64.34 20.87 29.04
C MET A 1 -62.81 20.71 29.08
N ALA A 2 -62.35 19.55 29.42
CA ALA A 2 -60.92 19.27 29.47
C ALA A 2 -60.37 19.00 28.04
N LYS A 3 -59.37 19.74 27.56
CA LYS A 3 -58.71 19.52 26.31
C LYS A 3 -57.93 18.19 26.38
N PRO A 4 -58.04 17.26 25.42
CA PRO A 4 -57.28 16.02 25.41
C PRO A 4 -55.80 16.35 25.28
N LYS A 5 -54.99 15.81 26.22
CA LYS A 5 -53.51 15.88 26.12
C LYS A 5 -53.04 15.13 24.88
N PRO A 6 -52.14 15.74 24.09
CA PRO A 6 -51.57 15.03 22.93
C PRO A 6 -50.76 13.82 23.43
N ARG A 7 -51.12 12.64 22.97
CA ARG A 7 -50.36 11.40 23.21
C ARG A 7 -48.98 11.52 22.58
N PRO A 8 -47.89 11.23 23.29
CA PRO A 8 -46.58 11.24 22.69
C PRO A 8 -46.49 10.13 21.62
N LYS A 9 -46.09 10.51 20.43
CA LYS A 9 -45.87 9.58 19.29
C LYS A 9 -44.63 8.72 19.55
N HIS A 10 -44.75 7.73 20.43
CA HIS A 10 -43.65 6.79 20.76
C HIS A 10 -43.19 5.88 19.64
N GLY A 11 -43.98 5.71 18.58
CA GLY A 11 -43.69 4.83 17.48
C GLY A 11 -42.66 5.33 16.46
N GLU A 12 -42.51 6.64 16.34
CA GLU A 12 -41.72 7.26 15.29
C GLU A 12 -40.21 7.31 15.67
N ARG A 13 -39.93 7.58 16.94
CA ARG A 13 -38.55 7.58 17.47
C ARG A 13 -37.89 6.21 17.41
N SER A 14 -38.61 5.12 17.55
CA SER A 14 -38.05 3.77 17.50
C SER A 14 -37.67 3.32 16.09
N ARG A 15 -38.39 3.78 15.06
CA ARG A 15 -38.09 3.46 13.65
C ARG A 15 -36.87 4.21 13.18
N VAL A 16 -36.72 5.47 13.53
CA VAL A 16 -35.55 6.29 13.21
C VAL A 16 -34.28 5.73 13.90
N ALA A 17 -34.41 5.36 15.18
CA ALA A 17 -33.28 4.75 15.93
C ALA A 17 -32.83 3.43 15.35
N ARG A 18 -33.75 2.58 14.86
CA ARG A 18 -33.41 1.32 14.18
C ARG A 18 -32.71 1.56 12.84
N ARG A 19 -33.19 2.53 12.05
CA ARG A 19 -32.56 2.89 10.77
C ARG A 19 -31.16 3.49 10.98
N LEU A 20 -30.97 4.32 12.01
CA LEU A 20 -29.66 4.85 12.36
C LEU A 20 -28.69 3.78 12.81
N LYS A 21 -29.12 2.80 13.63
CA LYS A 21 -28.29 1.66 14.02
C LYS A 21 -27.87 0.79 12.81
N SER A 22 -28.81 0.53 11.93
CA SER A 22 -28.53 -0.22 10.70
C SER A 22 -27.57 0.52 9.78
N ALA A 23 -27.77 1.83 9.59
CA ALA A 23 -26.87 2.66 8.80
C ALA A 23 -25.46 2.71 9.40
N ALA A 24 -25.33 2.82 10.72
CA ALA A 24 -24.03 2.81 11.41
C ALA A 24 -23.28 1.50 11.21
N ILE A 25 -23.96 0.34 11.22
CA ILE A 25 -23.37 -0.96 10.96
C ILE A 25 -22.84 -1.05 9.52
N TRP A 26 -23.62 -0.59 8.54
CA TRP A 26 -23.19 -0.57 7.14
C TRP A 26 -22.01 0.35 6.88
N VAL A 27 -21.99 1.54 7.48
CA VAL A 27 -20.85 2.47 7.37
C VAL A 27 -19.60 1.86 8.03
N GLY A 28 -19.76 1.24 9.19
CA GLY A 28 -18.65 0.53 9.85
C GLY A 28 -18.10 -0.62 9.02
N ALA A 29 -18.97 -1.42 8.41
CA ALA A 29 -18.56 -2.53 7.53
C ALA A 29 -17.81 -2.01 6.30
N LEU A 30 -18.29 -0.95 5.65
CA LEU A 30 -17.62 -0.33 4.51
C LEU A 30 -16.26 0.26 4.89
N ALA A 31 -16.14 0.88 6.06
CA ALA A 31 -14.88 1.41 6.55
C ALA A 31 -13.83 0.30 6.79
N VAL A 32 -14.24 -0.83 7.34
CA VAL A 32 -13.36 -1.99 7.55
C VAL A 32 -12.90 -2.57 6.22
N VAL A 33 -13.82 -2.81 5.29
CA VAL A 33 -13.48 -3.34 3.95
C VAL A 33 -12.58 -2.36 3.20
N GLY A 34 -12.91 -1.07 3.22
CA GLY A 34 -12.07 -0.03 2.61
C GLY A 34 -10.67 0.04 3.22
N GLY A 35 -10.56 -0.08 4.54
CA GLY A 35 -9.28 -0.12 5.24
C GLY A 35 -8.43 -1.34 4.89
N ILE A 36 -9.04 -2.51 4.72
CA ILE A 36 -8.34 -3.73 4.30
C ILE A 36 -7.84 -3.58 2.86
N ILE A 37 -8.68 -3.12 1.94
CA ILE A 37 -8.29 -2.89 0.54
C ILE A 37 -7.16 -1.87 0.44
N TYR A 38 -7.26 -0.77 1.17
CA TYR A 38 -6.21 0.26 1.21
C TYR A 38 -4.89 -0.28 1.78
N GLY A 39 -4.95 -1.04 2.86
CA GLY A 39 -3.79 -1.70 3.46
C GLY A 39 -3.12 -2.67 2.50
N LEU A 40 -3.89 -3.54 1.84
CA LEU A 40 -3.39 -4.48 0.84
C LEU A 40 -2.79 -3.76 -0.38
N ALA A 41 -3.41 -2.70 -0.87
CA ALA A 41 -2.89 -1.92 -1.99
C ALA A 41 -1.55 -1.26 -1.66
N ASN A 42 -1.36 -0.81 -0.43
CA ASN A 42 -0.10 -0.20 0.01
C ASN A 42 1.00 -1.22 0.38
N THR A 43 0.63 -2.44 0.75
CA THR A 43 1.60 -3.49 1.11
C THR A 43 1.99 -4.38 -0.06
N SER A 44 1.19 -4.41 -1.12
CA SER A 44 1.40 -5.29 -2.27
C SER A 44 2.55 -4.86 -3.21
N GLY A 45 3.18 -3.72 -2.93
CA GLY A 45 4.25 -3.18 -3.78
C GLY A 45 5.63 -3.83 -3.60
N ILE A 46 5.87 -4.57 -2.50
CA ILE A 46 7.19 -5.12 -2.19
C ILE A 46 7.12 -6.63 -2.09
N THR A 47 7.37 -7.30 -3.20
CA THR A 47 7.50 -8.76 -3.26
C THR A 47 8.93 -9.20 -3.01
N TYR A 48 9.90 -8.47 -3.57
CA TYR A 48 11.33 -8.72 -3.45
C TYR A 48 11.95 -7.70 -2.51
N THR A 49 12.48 -8.16 -1.39
CA THR A 49 13.14 -7.35 -0.36
C THR A 49 14.65 -7.29 -0.58
N GLU A 50 15.36 -6.54 0.27
CA GLU A 50 16.82 -6.47 0.27
C GLU A 50 17.49 -7.85 0.35
N ARG A 51 16.84 -8.84 0.97
CA ARG A 51 17.37 -10.21 1.07
C ARG A 51 17.42 -10.92 -0.28
N HIS A 52 16.55 -10.56 -1.20
CA HIS A 52 16.49 -11.09 -2.55
C HIS A 52 17.41 -10.32 -3.51
N LEU A 53 17.66 -9.05 -3.22
CA LEU A 53 18.48 -8.15 -4.03
C LEU A 53 19.92 -8.04 -3.48
N THR A 54 20.58 -9.17 -3.32
CA THR A 54 21.93 -9.27 -2.72
C THR A 54 23.02 -8.55 -3.53
N ALA A 55 22.78 -8.25 -4.80
CA ALA A 55 23.69 -7.50 -5.65
C ALA A 55 23.69 -6.00 -5.40
N VAL A 56 22.75 -5.50 -4.58
CA VAL A 56 22.60 -4.09 -4.24
C VAL A 56 22.66 -3.93 -2.72
N ASP A 57 23.43 -2.94 -2.28
CA ASP A 57 23.57 -2.63 -0.85
C ASP A 57 22.51 -1.60 -0.42
N PHE A 58 21.66 -1.99 0.52
CA PHE A 58 20.64 -1.14 1.13
C PHE A 58 20.98 -0.71 2.56
N THR A 59 22.16 -1.09 3.07
CA THR A 59 22.52 -0.87 4.49
C THR A 59 22.68 0.60 4.86
N SER A 60 23.01 1.45 3.90
CA SER A 60 23.15 2.90 4.10
C SER A 60 21.83 3.65 4.18
N LEU A 61 20.72 2.99 3.91
CA LEU A 61 19.37 3.58 3.92
C LEU A 61 18.72 3.40 5.29
N ASN A 62 17.98 4.43 5.74
CA ASN A 62 17.04 4.26 6.86
C ASN A 62 15.80 3.48 6.41
N ALA A 63 14.90 3.16 7.36
CA ALA A 63 13.71 2.33 7.07
C ALA A 63 12.82 2.93 5.97
N ASP A 64 12.58 4.23 5.98
CA ASP A 64 11.71 4.92 5.01
C ASP A 64 12.37 5.01 3.63
N GLN A 65 13.65 5.32 3.58
CA GLN A 65 14.44 5.35 2.34
C GLN A 65 14.50 3.96 1.70
N LYS A 66 14.75 2.93 2.52
CA LYS A 66 14.77 1.53 2.09
C LYS A 66 13.41 1.12 1.52
N HIS A 67 12.32 1.45 2.22
CA HIS A 67 10.96 1.19 1.74
C HIS A 67 10.70 1.84 0.38
N SER A 68 11.04 3.12 0.24
CA SER A 68 10.87 3.85 -1.03
C SER A 68 11.65 3.24 -2.18
N ALA A 69 12.92 2.91 -1.96
CA ALA A 69 13.78 2.28 -2.97
C ALA A 69 13.27 0.89 -3.37
N LEU A 70 12.79 0.09 -2.41
CA LEU A 70 12.24 -1.24 -2.67
C LEU A 70 10.90 -1.17 -3.42
N VAL A 71 10.02 -0.21 -3.10
CA VAL A 71 8.79 0.03 -3.85
C VAL A 71 9.10 0.38 -5.31
N GLU A 72 10.04 1.28 -5.54
CA GLU A 72 10.45 1.69 -6.87
C GLU A 72 11.08 0.52 -7.65
N ALA A 73 11.92 -0.28 -7.01
CA ALA A 73 12.54 -1.47 -7.62
C ALA A 73 11.51 -2.56 -7.99
N ASN A 74 10.50 -2.77 -7.13
CA ASN A 74 9.44 -3.77 -7.38
C ASN A 74 8.42 -3.29 -8.43
N SER A 75 8.21 -1.98 -8.57
CA SER A 75 7.31 -1.42 -9.58
C SER A 75 7.93 -1.30 -10.96
N GLY A 76 9.27 -1.27 -11.06
CA GLY A 76 9.99 -1.22 -12.32
C GLY A 76 9.86 -2.50 -13.14
N ARG A 77 10.05 -2.40 -14.45
CA ARG A 77 10.02 -3.54 -15.36
C ARG A 77 11.38 -3.78 -16.00
N CYS A 78 11.71 -5.05 -16.19
CA CYS A 78 12.87 -5.44 -16.99
C CYS A 78 12.57 -5.25 -18.47
N THR A 79 13.50 -4.64 -19.21
CA THR A 79 13.35 -4.35 -20.66
C THR A 79 13.94 -5.44 -21.55
N CYS A 80 14.36 -6.57 -21.00
CA CYS A 80 14.93 -7.69 -21.79
C CYS A 80 13.90 -8.48 -22.62
N GLY A 81 12.60 -8.18 -22.48
CA GLY A 81 11.52 -8.92 -23.14
C GLY A 81 11.00 -10.13 -22.36
N CYS A 82 11.53 -10.38 -21.15
CA CYS A 82 11.10 -11.50 -20.30
C CYS A 82 9.74 -11.28 -19.61
N GLY A 83 9.22 -10.05 -19.60
CA GLY A 83 7.96 -9.70 -18.94
C GLY A 83 8.01 -9.65 -17.41
N MET A 84 9.19 -9.88 -16.81
CA MET A 84 9.39 -9.86 -15.37
C MET A 84 9.55 -8.43 -14.85
N GLY A 85 9.24 -8.22 -13.56
CA GLY A 85 9.58 -7.00 -12.84
C GLY A 85 11.10 -6.84 -12.71
N LEU A 86 11.56 -5.61 -12.53
CA LEU A 86 12.98 -5.29 -12.40
C LEU A 86 13.63 -6.02 -11.21
N ALA A 87 13.02 -5.95 -10.04
CA ALA A 87 13.49 -6.65 -8.85
C ALA A 87 13.42 -8.16 -9.01
N GLN A 88 12.39 -8.69 -9.63
CA GLN A 88 12.23 -10.11 -9.94
C GLN A 88 13.35 -10.59 -10.85
N CYS A 89 13.62 -9.90 -11.94
CA CYS A 89 14.67 -10.24 -12.89
C CYS A 89 16.05 -10.31 -12.21
N VAL A 90 16.39 -9.30 -11.42
CA VAL A 90 17.69 -9.25 -10.72
C VAL A 90 17.82 -10.35 -9.67
N SER A 91 16.74 -10.71 -8.99
CA SER A 91 16.77 -11.71 -7.92
C SER A 91 16.69 -13.14 -8.40
N THR A 92 16.03 -13.42 -9.52
CA THR A 92 15.71 -14.77 -9.97
C THR A 92 16.38 -15.18 -11.28
N ASP A 93 16.63 -14.23 -12.19
CA ASP A 93 17.21 -14.52 -13.50
C ASP A 93 18.70 -14.14 -13.56
N MET A 94 19.54 -15.12 -13.29
CA MET A 94 20.99 -14.96 -13.35
C MET A 94 21.54 -14.89 -14.79
N THR A 95 20.72 -15.27 -15.77
CA THR A 95 21.11 -15.35 -17.19
C THR A 95 20.61 -14.17 -18.02
N CYS A 96 19.90 -13.22 -17.41
CA CYS A 96 19.39 -12.04 -18.11
C CYS A 96 20.54 -11.23 -18.71
N PRO A 97 20.53 -10.96 -20.04
CA PRO A 97 21.63 -10.26 -20.72
C PRO A 97 21.82 -8.81 -20.24
N ILE A 98 20.76 -8.19 -19.69
CA ILE A 98 20.80 -6.83 -19.13
C ILE A 98 20.73 -6.81 -17.60
N ARG A 99 21.04 -7.92 -16.93
CA ARG A 99 21.03 -8.01 -15.48
C ARG A 99 21.92 -6.95 -14.83
N THR A 100 23.10 -6.72 -15.36
CA THR A 100 24.03 -5.69 -14.88
C THR A 100 23.43 -4.29 -15.00
N ASP A 101 22.77 -3.97 -16.10
CA ASP A 101 22.07 -2.69 -16.28
C ASP A 101 20.92 -2.54 -15.30
N ASN A 102 20.17 -3.60 -15.04
CA ASN A 102 19.09 -3.61 -14.06
C ASN A 102 19.61 -3.40 -12.63
N ILE A 103 20.73 -4.02 -12.28
CA ILE A 103 21.43 -3.79 -11.00
C ILE A 103 21.82 -2.32 -10.87
N THR A 104 22.38 -1.73 -11.93
CA THR A 104 22.77 -0.32 -11.96
C THR A 104 21.55 0.61 -11.79
N LYS A 105 20.41 0.27 -12.40
CA LYS A 105 19.15 1.01 -12.20
C LYS A 105 18.70 0.99 -10.74
N ILE A 106 18.74 -0.17 -10.10
CA ILE A 106 18.36 -0.31 -8.67
C ILE A 106 19.35 0.45 -7.78
N ARG A 107 20.64 0.42 -8.07
CA ARG A 107 21.65 1.25 -7.37
C ARG A 107 21.33 2.75 -7.49
N GLY A 108 20.89 3.18 -8.66
CA GLY A 108 20.42 4.55 -8.88
C GLY A 108 19.22 4.90 -8.02
N MET A 109 18.27 3.98 -7.81
CA MET A 109 17.14 4.15 -6.92
C MET A 109 17.58 4.29 -5.45
N VAL A 110 18.56 3.50 -5.01
CA VAL A 110 19.19 3.61 -3.68
C VAL A 110 19.83 4.98 -3.51
N GLN A 111 20.61 5.42 -4.49
CA GLN A 111 21.27 6.72 -4.45
C GLN A 111 20.27 7.88 -4.42
N LYS A 112 19.20 7.77 -5.19
CA LYS A 112 18.09 8.75 -5.17
C LYS A 112 17.41 8.80 -3.80
N ALA A 113 17.18 7.64 -3.17
CA ALA A 113 16.60 7.57 -1.83
C ALA A 113 17.52 8.18 -0.76
N LEU A 114 18.84 7.96 -0.85
CA LEU A 114 19.83 8.62 0.01
C LEU A 114 19.76 10.14 -0.12
N ASN A 115 19.72 10.65 -1.32
CA ASN A 115 19.69 12.09 -1.59
C ASN A 115 18.38 12.73 -1.16
N SER A 116 17.26 12.02 -1.24
CA SER A 116 15.95 12.54 -0.80
C SER A 116 15.81 12.64 0.72
N GLY A 117 16.56 11.85 1.47
CA GLY A 117 16.59 11.91 2.94
C GLY A 117 17.55 12.95 3.50
N GLY A 118 18.44 13.51 2.71
CA GLY A 118 19.43 14.51 3.12
C GLY A 118 18.96 15.96 2.98
N GLY A 119 17.73 16.19 2.57
CA GLY A 119 17.17 17.52 2.29
C GLY A 119 16.27 18.08 3.38
N SER A 120 16.68 18.03 4.64
CA SER A 120 15.96 18.69 5.74
C SER A 120 16.80 19.75 6.41
#